data_cec298a5441ecac46f26424602dab10e
#
_entry.id   cec298a5441ecac46f26424602dab10e
#
_cell.length_a   1.000
_cell.length_b   1.000
_cell.length_c   1.000
_cell.angle_alpha   90.00
_cell.angle_beta   90.00
_cell.angle_gamma   90.00
#
_symmetry.space_group_name_H-M   'P 1'
#
loop_
_entity.id
_entity.type
_entity.pdbx_description
1 polymer ?
#
loop_
_entity_poly.entity_id
_entity_poly.type
_entity_poly.pdbx_seq_one_letter_code
_entity_poly.pdbx_strand_id
1 'polypeptide(L)'
;MLLNFPIIFRMVGLITLICGISMIPSCILAIIQDPPEVLYGFLMTAISIIIGGALLYYNAKARTKNESFKVRDGYLAVSLCWFSVSFFGALPYYLSGTTDSLIDSIFESVAAFTTTGATVISQLPMPASIALWKAISHWLGGMGILVFAIAILPALGVSGLKMVSAETTGPSFNKVKNKISESTKTLYTIYISFTVTEFVLLLIGGMPAFDAVINTLGSISTSGLASNPGGMAAYDSFYIESVITLFTFLASVNFLLF
;
A
#
# COMPACT_ATOMS: atom_id res chain seq x y z
N MET A 1 27.12 13.25 -13.81
CA MET A 1 26.87 12.67 -12.45
C MET A 1 25.99 11.45 -12.62
N LEU A 2 26.53 10.24 -12.39
CA LEU A 2 25.83 8.97 -12.62
C LEU A 2 24.80 8.68 -11.53
N LEU A 3 23.68 8.04 -11.91
CA LEU A 3 22.64 7.51 -11.02
C LEU A 3 23.19 6.28 -10.27
N ASN A 4 22.72 6.08 -9.04
CA ASN A 4 23.07 4.89 -8.26
C ASN A 4 22.05 3.77 -8.50
N PHE A 5 22.09 3.15 -9.68
CA PHE A 5 21.19 2.07 -10.07
C PHE A 5 21.13 0.91 -9.08
N PRO A 6 22.23 0.44 -8.45
CA PRO A 6 22.13 -0.63 -7.46
C PRO A 6 21.20 -0.30 -6.29
N ILE A 7 21.27 0.91 -5.73
CA ILE A 7 20.36 1.31 -4.64
C ILE A 7 18.91 1.39 -5.14
N ILE A 8 18.69 1.95 -6.33
CA ILE A 8 17.36 2.07 -6.93
C ILE A 8 16.74 0.67 -7.11
N PHE A 9 17.44 -0.26 -7.73
CA PHE A 9 16.94 -1.62 -7.95
C PHE A 9 16.77 -2.40 -6.65
N ARG A 10 17.59 -2.13 -5.63
CA ARG A 10 17.39 -2.70 -4.29
C ARG A 10 16.06 -2.25 -3.68
N MET A 11 15.71 -0.96 -3.82
CA MET A 11 14.42 -0.44 -3.32
C MET A 11 13.25 -1.02 -4.10
N VAL A 12 13.33 -1.04 -5.43
CA VAL A 12 12.29 -1.64 -6.29
C VAL A 12 12.10 -3.12 -5.96
N GLY A 13 13.19 -3.88 -5.83
CA GLY A 13 13.13 -5.30 -5.47
C GLY A 13 12.47 -5.54 -4.10
N LEU A 14 12.78 -4.70 -3.11
CA LEU A 14 12.16 -4.80 -1.79
C LEU A 14 10.65 -4.52 -1.83
N ILE A 15 10.25 -3.47 -2.52
CA ILE A 15 8.81 -3.10 -2.63
C ILE A 15 8.05 -4.16 -3.43
N THR A 16 8.64 -4.66 -4.52
CA THR A 16 8.07 -5.78 -5.30
C THR A 16 7.90 -7.03 -4.44
N LEU A 17 8.90 -7.37 -3.61
CA LEU A 17 8.83 -8.49 -2.68
C LEU A 17 7.71 -8.31 -1.65
N ILE A 18 7.59 -7.12 -1.06
CA ILE A 18 6.50 -6.79 -0.11
C ILE A 18 5.14 -6.94 -0.80
N CYS A 19 4.99 -6.44 -2.03
CA CYS A 19 3.76 -6.59 -2.82
C CYS A 19 3.40 -8.07 -3.00
N GLY A 20 4.34 -8.92 -3.38
CA GLY A 20 4.10 -10.37 -3.53
C GLY A 20 3.72 -11.05 -2.21
N ILE A 21 4.37 -10.71 -1.10
CA ILE A 21 4.04 -11.24 0.23
C ILE A 21 2.64 -10.81 0.66
N SER A 22 2.24 -9.58 0.36
CA SER A 22 0.91 -9.06 0.71
C SER A 22 -0.25 -9.72 -0.07
N MET A 23 0.04 -10.46 -1.14
CA MET A 23 -0.94 -11.30 -1.84
C MET A 23 -1.29 -12.60 -1.09
N ILE A 24 -0.47 -13.03 -0.11
CA ILE A 24 -0.66 -14.31 0.58
C ILE A 24 -2.05 -14.46 1.20
N PRO A 25 -2.62 -13.46 1.92
CA PRO A 25 -3.97 -13.57 2.46
C PRO A 25 -5.02 -13.84 1.39
N SER A 26 -4.91 -13.18 0.22
CA SER A 26 -5.80 -13.41 -0.92
C SER A 26 -5.61 -14.78 -1.54
N CYS A 27 -4.37 -15.30 -1.61
CA CYS A 27 -4.12 -16.68 -2.04
C CYS A 27 -4.79 -17.70 -1.11
N ILE A 28 -4.71 -17.50 0.20
CA ILE A 28 -5.36 -18.37 1.19
C ILE A 28 -6.88 -18.34 1.01
N LEU A 29 -7.45 -17.15 0.82
CA LEU A 29 -8.88 -17.00 0.61
C LEU A 29 -9.34 -17.65 -0.71
N ALA A 30 -8.55 -17.52 -1.78
CA ALA A 30 -8.82 -18.17 -3.07
C ALA A 30 -8.85 -19.70 -2.95
N ILE A 31 -8.01 -20.31 -2.12
CA ILE A 31 -8.05 -21.77 -1.86
C ILE A 31 -9.38 -22.20 -1.23
N ILE A 32 -9.96 -21.33 -0.39
CA ILE A 32 -11.13 -21.68 0.44
C ILE A 32 -12.44 -21.40 -0.29
N GLN A 33 -12.52 -20.34 -1.10
CA GLN A 33 -13.80 -19.79 -1.56
C GLN A 33 -13.92 -19.60 -3.06
N ASP A 34 -12.82 -19.46 -3.79
CA ASP A 34 -12.87 -19.06 -5.19
C ASP A 34 -12.62 -20.23 -6.16
N PRO A 35 -13.00 -20.09 -7.45
CA PRO A 35 -12.71 -21.07 -8.49
C PRO A 35 -11.20 -21.28 -8.73
N PRO A 36 -10.77 -22.46 -9.22
CA PRO A 36 -9.35 -22.76 -9.46
C PRO A 36 -8.62 -21.77 -10.35
N GLU A 37 -9.30 -21.17 -11.34
CA GLU A 37 -8.71 -20.18 -12.25
C GLU A 37 -8.22 -18.95 -11.51
N VAL A 38 -9.01 -18.46 -10.54
CA VAL A 38 -8.65 -17.33 -9.69
C VAL A 38 -7.46 -17.68 -8.81
N LEU A 39 -7.47 -18.86 -8.20
CA LEU A 39 -6.37 -19.35 -7.38
C LEU A 39 -5.07 -19.44 -8.19
N TYR A 40 -5.11 -20.02 -9.39
CA TYR A 40 -3.93 -20.09 -10.25
C TYR A 40 -3.39 -18.71 -10.61
N GLY A 41 -4.28 -17.77 -10.92
CA GLY A 41 -3.91 -16.38 -11.19
C GLY A 41 -3.13 -15.75 -10.03
N PHE A 42 -3.59 -15.93 -8.79
CA PHE A 42 -2.90 -15.43 -7.59
C PHE A 42 -1.59 -16.16 -7.33
N LEU A 43 -1.56 -17.50 -7.36
CA LEU A 43 -0.36 -18.28 -7.06
C LEU A 43 0.76 -17.98 -8.05
N MET A 44 0.47 -17.99 -9.35
CA MET A 44 1.46 -17.70 -10.39
C MET A 44 2.02 -16.29 -10.23
N THR A 45 1.15 -15.31 -9.93
CA THR A 45 1.56 -13.93 -9.70
C THR A 45 2.41 -13.82 -8.44
N ALA A 46 1.94 -14.28 -7.30
CA ALA A 46 2.62 -14.14 -6.01
C ALA A 46 4.01 -14.80 -6.04
N ILE A 47 4.11 -16.05 -6.55
CA ILE A 47 5.38 -16.78 -6.66
C ILE A 47 6.35 -16.03 -7.57
N SER A 48 5.91 -15.61 -8.75
CA SER A 48 6.75 -14.90 -9.72
C SER A 48 7.30 -13.59 -9.16
N ILE A 49 6.44 -12.84 -8.47
CA ILE A 49 6.80 -11.53 -7.88
C ILE A 49 7.71 -11.70 -6.67
N ILE A 50 7.45 -12.68 -5.81
CA ILE A 50 8.30 -12.97 -4.65
C ILE A 50 9.69 -13.38 -5.11
N ILE A 51 9.78 -14.31 -6.07
CA ILE A 51 11.07 -14.77 -6.59
C ILE A 51 11.78 -13.63 -7.33
N GLY A 52 11.10 -12.94 -8.24
CA GLY A 52 11.68 -11.85 -9.02
C GLY A 52 12.12 -10.69 -8.13
N GLY A 53 11.30 -10.29 -7.17
CA GLY A 53 11.61 -9.23 -6.18
C GLY A 53 12.79 -9.62 -5.30
N ALA A 54 12.85 -10.85 -4.80
CA ALA A 54 13.97 -11.36 -4.02
C ALA A 54 15.27 -11.38 -4.84
N LEU A 55 15.23 -11.90 -6.03
CA LEU A 55 16.40 -11.94 -6.93
C LEU A 55 16.90 -10.52 -7.22
N LEU A 56 16.00 -9.60 -7.55
CA LEU A 56 16.35 -8.20 -7.80
C LEU A 56 16.98 -7.54 -6.56
N TYR A 57 16.39 -7.76 -5.40
CA TYR A 57 16.88 -7.22 -4.12
C TYR A 57 18.29 -7.73 -3.78
N TYR A 58 18.50 -9.05 -3.79
CA TYR A 58 19.77 -9.65 -3.41
C TYR A 58 20.89 -9.34 -4.40
N ASN A 59 20.61 -9.39 -5.72
CA ASN A 59 21.58 -9.02 -6.75
C ASN A 59 21.97 -7.54 -6.66
N ALA A 60 21.01 -6.66 -6.44
CA ALA A 60 21.28 -5.25 -6.28
C ALA A 60 22.05 -4.95 -4.97
N LYS A 61 21.71 -5.64 -3.88
CA LYS A 61 22.42 -5.53 -2.59
C LYS A 61 23.90 -5.94 -2.72
N ALA A 62 24.18 -7.04 -3.44
CA ALA A 62 25.55 -7.50 -3.67
C ALA A 62 26.40 -6.50 -4.48
N ARG A 63 25.77 -5.70 -5.34
CA ARG A 63 26.43 -4.68 -6.18
C ARG A 63 26.52 -3.30 -5.53
N THR A 64 25.86 -3.09 -4.41
CA THR A 64 25.86 -1.80 -3.69
C THR A 64 27.17 -1.63 -2.92
N LYS A 65 28.18 -1.01 -3.56
CA LYS A 65 29.47 -0.71 -2.96
C LYS A 65 29.52 0.64 -2.22
N ASN A 66 28.62 1.56 -2.55
CA ASN A 66 28.59 2.91 -1.99
C ASN A 66 27.13 3.28 -1.66
N GLU A 67 26.86 3.66 -0.42
CA GLU A 67 25.54 4.01 0.09
C GLU A 67 25.17 5.48 -0.13
N SER A 68 25.91 6.21 -0.98
CA SER A 68 25.56 7.59 -1.27
C SER A 68 24.26 7.67 -2.05
N PHE A 69 23.19 8.11 -1.39
CA PHE A 69 21.86 8.29 -1.94
C PHE A 69 21.62 9.76 -2.20
N LYS A 70 21.28 10.10 -3.44
CA LYS A 70 21.01 11.48 -3.87
C LYS A 70 19.51 11.66 -4.07
N VAL A 71 19.05 12.91 -3.98
CA VAL A 71 17.64 13.29 -4.21
C VAL A 71 17.10 12.73 -5.53
N ARG A 72 17.91 12.81 -6.59
CA ARG A 72 17.53 12.30 -7.92
C ARG A 72 17.34 10.78 -7.96
N ASP A 73 18.18 10.04 -7.23
CA ASP A 73 18.04 8.59 -7.11
C ASP A 73 16.73 8.25 -6.39
N GLY A 74 16.35 9.08 -5.42
CA GLY A 74 15.08 8.95 -4.68
C GLY A 74 13.86 9.12 -5.59
N TYR A 75 13.81 10.16 -6.40
CA TYR A 75 12.70 10.37 -7.34
C TYR A 75 12.55 9.20 -8.30
N LEU A 76 13.66 8.77 -8.91
CA LEU A 76 13.62 7.64 -9.84
C LEU A 76 13.23 6.34 -9.15
N ALA A 77 13.78 6.07 -7.96
CA ALA A 77 13.44 4.87 -7.19
C ALA A 77 11.94 4.82 -6.89
N VAL A 78 11.37 5.93 -6.42
CA VAL A 78 9.95 5.99 -6.09
C VAL A 78 9.07 5.83 -7.31
N SER A 79 9.37 6.52 -8.41
CA SER A 79 8.61 6.36 -9.65
C SER A 79 8.63 4.89 -10.11
N LEU A 80 9.79 4.25 -10.10
CA LEU A 80 9.91 2.85 -10.47
C LEU A 80 9.19 1.90 -9.48
N CYS A 81 9.17 2.22 -8.19
CA CYS A 81 8.39 1.46 -7.20
C CYS A 81 6.89 1.53 -7.52
N TRP A 82 6.34 2.72 -7.79
CA TRP A 82 4.95 2.89 -8.16
C TRP A 82 4.59 2.13 -9.45
N PHE A 83 5.42 2.24 -10.48
CA PHE A 83 5.23 1.46 -11.71
C PHE A 83 5.27 -0.05 -11.43
N SER A 84 6.20 -0.50 -10.59
CA SER A 84 6.35 -1.91 -10.26
C SER A 84 5.12 -2.46 -9.54
N VAL A 85 4.66 -1.83 -8.45
CA VAL A 85 3.48 -2.31 -7.71
C VAL A 85 2.20 -2.23 -8.54
N SER A 86 2.05 -1.19 -9.36
CA SER A 86 0.90 -1.05 -10.25
C SER A 86 0.85 -2.15 -11.31
N PHE A 87 1.98 -2.45 -11.94
CA PHE A 87 2.06 -3.47 -12.97
C PHE A 87 1.90 -4.88 -12.39
N PHE A 88 2.67 -5.21 -11.36
CA PHE A 88 2.61 -6.53 -10.75
C PHE A 88 1.31 -6.76 -9.98
N GLY A 89 0.78 -5.72 -9.34
CA GLY A 89 -0.52 -5.78 -8.66
C GLY A 89 -1.72 -5.94 -9.61
N ALA A 90 -1.54 -5.65 -10.90
CA ALA A 90 -2.55 -5.86 -11.95
C ALA A 90 -2.70 -7.33 -12.35
N LEU A 91 -1.63 -8.13 -12.22
CA LEU A 91 -1.61 -9.50 -12.73
C LEU A 91 -2.69 -10.42 -12.13
N PRO A 92 -3.04 -10.35 -10.83
CA PRO A 92 -4.15 -11.15 -10.30
C PRO A 92 -5.47 -10.87 -10.99
N TYR A 93 -5.80 -9.62 -11.31
CA TYR A 93 -7.03 -9.24 -12.01
C TYR A 93 -7.07 -9.80 -13.43
N TYR A 94 -5.94 -9.71 -14.14
CA TYR A 94 -5.84 -10.19 -15.52
C TYR A 94 -5.86 -11.72 -15.60
N LEU A 95 -5.02 -12.40 -14.82
CA LEU A 95 -4.86 -13.85 -14.88
C LEU A 95 -6.06 -14.61 -14.30
N SER A 96 -6.85 -13.98 -13.43
CA SER A 96 -8.10 -14.55 -12.92
C SER A 96 -9.30 -14.35 -13.87
N GLY A 97 -9.13 -13.58 -14.95
CA GLY A 97 -10.22 -13.23 -15.85
C GLY A 97 -11.23 -12.24 -15.24
N THR A 98 -10.88 -11.57 -14.14
CA THR A 98 -11.77 -10.56 -13.51
C THR A 98 -11.90 -9.30 -14.35
N THR A 99 -10.91 -8.99 -15.16
CA THR A 99 -10.91 -7.89 -16.13
C THR A 99 -10.68 -8.44 -17.54
N ASP A 100 -11.28 -7.78 -18.55
CA ASP A 100 -11.22 -8.24 -19.93
C ASP A 100 -9.88 -7.96 -20.61
N SER A 101 -9.12 -6.98 -20.10
CA SER A 101 -7.85 -6.58 -20.71
C SER A 101 -6.76 -6.31 -19.66
N LEU A 102 -5.49 -6.40 -20.09
CA LEU A 102 -4.36 -6.02 -19.26
C LEU A 102 -4.38 -4.51 -18.91
N ILE A 103 -4.92 -3.68 -19.80
CA ILE A 103 -5.04 -2.23 -19.58
C ILE A 103 -6.02 -1.96 -18.44
N ASP A 104 -7.17 -2.64 -18.44
CA ASP A 104 -8.18 -2.53 -17.39
C ASP A 104 -7.63 -3.03 -16.05
N SER A 105 -6.85 -4.12 -16.08
CA SER A 105 -6.15 -4.64 -14.89
C SER A 105 -5.15 -3.63 -14.33
N ILE A 106 -4.37 -2.97 -15.19
CA ILE A 106 -3.42 -1.93 -14.77
C ILE A 106 -4.17 -0.73 -14.21
N PHE A 107 -5.26 -0.30 -14.86
CA PHE A 107 -6.10 0.78 -14.35
C PHE A 107 -6.62 0.46 -12.94
N GLU A 108 -7.18 -0.74 -12.74
CA GLU A 108 -7.71 -1.20 -11.46
C GLU A 108 -6.61 -1.20 -10.38
N SER A 109 -5.43 -1.73 -10.71
CA SER A 109 -4.28 -1.76 -9.80
C SER A 109 -3.77 -0.36 -9.46
N VAL A 110 -3.62 0.53 -10.46
CA VAL A 110 -3.23 1.93 -10.23
C VAL A 110 -4.25 2.62 -9.34
N ALA A 111 -5.56 2.51 -9.65
CA ALA A 111 -6.62 3.10 -8.85
C ALA A 111 -6.61 2.59 -7.40
N ALA A 112 -6.30 1.30 -7.20
CA ALA A 112 -6.17 0.73 -5.87
C ALA A 112 -4.96 1.29 -5.11
N PHE A 113 -3.76 1.19 -5.65
CA PHE A 113 -2.55 1.65 -4.96
C PHE A 113 -2.48 3.17 -4.79
N THR A 114 -3.11 3.96 -5.67
CA THR A 114 -3.23 5.42 -5.49
C THR A 114 -4.41 5.82 -4.62
N THR A 115 -5.15 4.85 -4.07
CA THR A 115 -6.35 5.06 -3.26
C THR A 115 -7.43 5.92 -3.93
N THR A 116 -7.47 5.91 -5.26
CA THR A 116 -8.43 6.70 -6.05
C THR A 116 -9.86 6.16 -5.93
N GLY A 117 -10.03 4.84 -5.73
CA GLY A 117 -11.33 4.20 -5.59
C GLY A 117 -12.12 4.00 -6.87
N ALA A 118 -11.61 4.46 -8.02
CA ALA A 118 -12.24 4.20 -9.31
C ALA A 118 -12.13 2.71 -9.66
N THR A 119 -13.13 2.19 -10.39
CA THR A 119 -13.15 0.78 -10.81
C THR A 119 -13.69 0.64 -12.22
N VAL A 120 -13.11 -0.28 -12.98
CA VAL A 120 -13.60 -0.73 -14.28
C VAL A 120 -14.23 -2.12 -14.19
N ILE A 121 -14.17 -2.76 -13.02
CA ILE A 121 -14.78 -4.08 -12.80
C ILE A 121 -16.29 -3.91 -12.72
N SER A 122 -17.00 -4.40 -13.75
CA SER A 122 -18.46 -4.33 -13.85
C SER A 122 -19.15 -5.57 -13.30
N GLN A 123 -18.43 -6.69 -13.18
CA GLN A 123 -18.97 -7.95 -12.67
C GLN A 123 -19.02 -7.94 -11.13
N LEU A 124 -20.21 -7.92 -10.58
CA LEU A 124 -20.46 -8.07 -9.16
C LEU A 124 -21.39 -9.26 -8.93
N PRO A 125 -21.17 -10.08 -7.90
CA PRO A 125 -20.08 -9.98 -6.92
C PRO A 125 -18.72 -10.43 -7.48
N MET A 126 -17.64 -9.72 -7.08
CA MET A 126 -16.27 -10.14 -7.35
C MET A 126 -15.90 -11.40 -6.56
N PRO A 127 -14.96 -12.25 -7.06
CA PRO A 127 -14.33 -13.28 -6.23
C PRO A 127 -13.79 -12.70 -4.91
N ALA A 128 -13.96 -13.45 -3.82
CA ALA A 128 -13.61 -12.92 -2.49
C ALA A 128 -12.12 -12.57 -2.35
N SER A 129 -11.24 -13.35 -2.97
CA SER A 129 -9.79 -13.07 -2.98
C SER A 129 -9.44 -11.81 -3.76
N ILE A 130 -10.15 -11.53 -4.86
CA ILE A 130 -9.98 -10.30 -5.66
C ILE A 130 -10.43 -9.08 -4.85
N ALA A 131 -11.60 -9.16 -4.19
CA ALA A 131 -12.07 -8.09 -3.32
C ALA A 131 -11.07 -7.81 -2.17
N LEU A 132 -10.54 -8.86 -1.55
CA LEU A 132 -9.52 -8.73 -0.51
C LEU A 132 -8.21 -8.15 -1.05
N TRP A 133 -7.74 -8.59 -2.24
CA TRP A 133 -6.55 -8.04 -2.86
C TRP A 133 -6.70 -6.55 -3.17
N LYS A 134 -7.85 -6.17 -3.70
CA LYS A 134 -8.18 -4.76 -3.95
C LYS A 134 -8.10 -3.94 -2.66
N ALA A 135 -8.73 -4.41 -1.58
CA ALA A 135 -8.71 -3.74 -0.28
C ALA A 135 -7.30 -3.64 0.31
N ILE A 136 -6.50 -4.72 0.25
CA ILE A 136 -5.09 -4.73 0.68
C ILE A 136 -4.27 -3.73 -0.15
N SER A 137 -4.49 -3.66 -1.46
CA SER A 137 -3.78 -2.73 -2.35
C SER A 137 -4.09 -1.27 -2.00
N HIS A 138 -5.36 -0.94 -1.71
CA HIS A 138 -5.76 0.38 -1.20
C HIS A 138 -5.06 0.70 0.13
N TRP A 139 -5.08 -0.23 1.07
CA TRP A 139 -4.48 -0.05 2.39
C TRP A 139 -2.97 0.13 2.32
N LEU A 140 -2.27 -0.66 1.51
CA LEU A 140 -0.83 -0.51 1.26
C LEU A 140 -0.50 0.81 0.56
N GLY A 141 -1.34 1.23 -0.38
CA GLY A 141 -1.20 2.49 -1.09
C GLY A 141 -1.33 3.70 -0.16
N GLY A 142 -2.34 3.71 0.70
CA GLY A 142 -2.53 4.75 1.72
C GLY A 142 -1.34 4.85 2.68
N MET A 143 -0.80 3.71 3.10
CA MET A 143 0.42 3.66 3.92
C MET A 143 1.68 4.06 3.14
N GLY A 144 1.74 3.72 1.84
CA GLY A 144 2.88 4.03 0.97
C GLY A 144 3.11 5.52 0.77
N ILE A 145 2.05 6.30 0.63
CA ILE A 145 2.14 7.76 0.45
C ILE A 145 2.70 8.46 1.69
N LEU A 146 2.40 7.94 2.89
CA LEU A 146 2.95 8.46 4.15
C LEU A 146 4.46 8.27 4.24
N VAL A 147 4.95 7.08 3.87
CA VAL A 147 6.39 6.80 3.84
C VAL A 147 7.09 7.63 2.78
N PHE A 148 6.47 7.78 1.62
CA PHE A 148 6.98 8.59 0.54
C PHE A 148 7.15 10.06 0.95
N ALA A 149 6.15 10.65 1.56
CA ALA A 149 6.21 12.03 2.04
C ALA A 149 7.39 12.23 3.00
N ILE A 150 7.58 11.30 3.96
CA ILE A 150 8.66 11.40 4.95
C ILE A 150 10.04 11.13 4.35
N ALA A 151 10.15 10.20 3.40
CA ALA A 151 11.43 9.87 2.78
C ALA A 151 11.93 10.98 1.84
N ILE A 152 11.03 11.71 1.18
CA ILE A 152 11.37 12.77 0.22
C ILE A 152 11.52 14.15 0.87
N LEU A 153 10.73 14.49 1.89
CA LEU A 153 10.81 15.79 2.55
C LEU A 153 12.24 16.18 2.96
N PRO A 154 13.06 15.31 3.56
CA PRO A 154 14.46 15.62 3.86
C PRO A 154 15.34 15.77 2.62
N ALA A 155 15.04 15.00 1.57
CA ALA A 155 15.79 15.02 0.31
C ALA A 155 15.51 16.29 -0.51
N LEU A 156 14.32 16.88 -0.39
CA LEU A 156 13.95 18.14 -1.03
C LEU A 156 14.60 19.38 -0.36
N GLY A 157 15.34 19.18 0.74
CA GLY A 157 16.00 20.29 1.43
C GLY A 157 15.02 21.36 1.91
N VAL A 158 13.78 20.93 2.29
CA VAL A 158 12.80 21.84 2.89
C VAL A 158 13.43 22.48 4.11
N SER A 159 13.52 23.78 4.05
CA SER A 159 14.48 24.67 4.74
C SER A 159 14.46 24.65 6.28
N GLY A 160 13.52 23.94 6.91
CA GLY A 160 13.48 23.78 8.36
C GLY A 160 14.69 22.99 8.92
N LEU A 161 15.21 22.04 8.14
CA LEU A 161 16.36 21.23 8.57
C LEU A 161 17.71 21.93 8.32
N LYS A 162 17.81 22.79 7.30
CA LYS A 162 19.02 23.60 7.07
C LYS A 162 19.15 24.72 8.10
N MET A 163 18.05 25.27 8.60
CA MET A 163 18.09 26.31 9.64
C MET A 163 18.53 25.76 10.99
N VAL A 164 18.04 24.57 11.36
CA VAL A 164 18.46 23.88 12.59
C VAL A 164 19.91 23.37 12.50
N SER A 165 20.35 22.97 11.32
CA SER A 165 21.73 22.52 11.07
C SER A 165 22.75 23.65 11.00
N ALA A 166 22.33 24.88 10.73
CA ALA A 166 23.22 26.06 10.74
C ALA A 166 23.44 26.63 12.14
N GLU A 167 22.54 26.35 13.09
CA GLU A 167 22.65 26.83 14.47
C GLU A 167 23.29 25.81 15.43
N THR A 168 23.51 24.56 15.00
CA THR A 168 24.13 23.51 15.83
C THR A 168 25.40 22.98 15.19
N THR A 169 26.53 23.45 15.65
CA THR A 169 27.87 22.88 15.42
C THR A 169 28.00 21.55 16.17
N GLY A 170 27.71 20.40 15.47
CA GLY A 170 27.87 19.06 16.06
C GLY A 170 27.35 17.94 15.13
N PRO A 171 27.70 16.66 15.39
CA PRO A 171 27.46 15.53 14.49
C PRO A 171 25.96 15.19 14.37
N SER A 172 25.24 15.94 13.55
CA SER A 172 23.78 15.95 13.51
C SER A 172 23.14 14.98 12.48
N PHE A 173 23.94 14.32 11.63
CA PHE A 173 23.40 13.42 10.60
C PHE A 173 22.69 12.19 11.19
N ASN A 174 23.21 11.63 12.27
CA ASN A 174 22.59 10.49 12.95
C ASN A 174 21.31 10.88 13.70
N LYS A 175 21.23 12.10 14.26
CA LYS A 175 20.02 12.59 14.93
C LYS A 175 18.86 12.78 13.95
N VAL A 176 19.12 13.28 12.74
CA VAL A 176 18.10 13.48 11.70
C VAL A 176 17.57 12.13 11.21
N LYS A 177 18.46 11.15 10.98
CA LYS A 177 18.07 9.78 10.58
C LYS A 177 17.20 9.11 11.64
N ASN A 178 17.55 9.24 12.91
CA ASN A 178 16.78 8.68 14.02
C ASN A 178 15.41 9.34 14.14
N LYS A 179 15.33 10.66 14.02
CA LYS A 179 14.07 11.42 14.09
C LYS A 179 13.10 11.05 12.96
N ILE A 180 13.60 10.86 11.74
CA ILE A 180 12.79 10.40 10.60
C ILE A 180 12.27 8.97 10.85
N SER A 181 13.13 8.07 11.33
CA SER A 181 12.75 6.69 11.65
C SER A 181 11.70 6.63 12.76
N GLU A 182 11.83 7.44 13.79
CA GLU A 182 10.85 7.54 14.89
C GLU A 182 9.50 8.08 14.39
N SER A 183 9.51 9.15 13.60
CA SER A 183 8.30 9.70 12.99
C SER A 183 7.59 8.68 12.12
N THR A 184 8.34 7.93 11.29
CA THR A 184 7.77 6.87 10.44
C THR A 184 7.12 5.77 11.27
N LYS A 185 7.78 5.31 12.34
CA LYS A 185 7.22 4.30 13.24
C LYS A 185 5.92 4.77 13.89
N THR A 186 5.89 6.02 14.37
CA THR A 186 4.69 6.61 14.96
C THR A 186 3.52 6.62 13.98
N LEU A 187 3.76 7.06 12.73
CA LEU A 187 2.71 7.08 11.70
C LEU A 187 2.17 5.67 11.39
N TYR A 188 3.04 4.68 11.23
CA TYR A 188 2.61 3.30 11.04
C TYR A 188 1.83 2.78 12.24
N THR A 189 2.26 3.09 13.46
CA THR A 189 1.56 2.67 14.67
C THR A 189 0.15 3.25 14.72
N ILE A 190 -0.02 4.53 14.40
CA ILE A 190 -1.33 5.18 14.34
C ILE A 190 -2.20 4.55 13.26
N TYR A 191 -1.67 4.35 12.06
CA TYR A 191 -2.38 3.74 10.92
C TYR A 191 -2.89 2.34 11.26
N ILE A 192 -2.04 1.50 11.82
CA ILE A 192 -2.40 0.14 12.25
C ILE A 192 -3.39 0.18 13.41
N SER A 193 -3.20 1.08 14.39
CA SER A 193 -4.11 1.21 15.52
C SER A 193 -5.53 1.60 15.07
N PHE A 194 -5.64 2.54 14.14
CA PHE A 194 -6.94 2.92 13.56
C PHE A 194 -7.56 1.73 12.81
N THR A 195 -6.78 1.02 11.99
CA THR A 195 -7.26 -0.17 11.27
C THR A 195 -7.81 -1.23 12.23
N VAL A 196 -7.07 -1.57 13.29
CA VAL A 196 -7.52 -2.58 14.26
C VAL A 196 -8.74 -2.11 15.03
N THR A 197 -8.75 -0.86 15.47
CA THR A 197 -9.86 -0.31 16.26
C THR A 197 -11.14 -0.26 15.44
N GLU A 198 -11.08 0.25 14.21
CA GLU A 198 -12.25 0.30 13.33
C GLU A 198 -12.78 -1.10 13.02
N PHE A 199 -11.90 -2.02 12.66
CA PHE A 199 -12.29 -3.42 12.41
C PHE A 199 -13.06 -4.02 13.59
N VAL A 200 -12.56 -3.86 14.82
CA VAL A 200 -13.22 -4.36 16.03
C VAL A 200 -14.57 -3.69 16.25
N LEU A 201 -14.67 -2.38 16.05
CA LEU A 201 -15.93 -1.64 16.20
C LEU A 201 -16.97 -2.09 15.16
N LEU A 202 -16.57 -2.34 13.92
CA LEU A 202 -17.48 -2.85 12.89
C LEU A 202 -17.99 -4.27 13.22
N LEU A 203 -17.15 -5.14 13.78
CA LEU A 203 -17.58 -6.44 14.26
C LEU A 203 -18.59 -6.32 15.43
N ILE A 204 -18.36 -5.41 16.37
CA ILE A 204 -19.30 -5.13 17.47
C ILE A 204 -20.63 -4.61 16.91
N GLY A 205 -20.60 -3.85 15.81
CA GLY A 205 -21.79 -3.37 15.10
C GLY A 205 -22.56 -4.47 14.35
N GLY A 206 -22.08 -5.72 14.37
CA GLY A 206 -22.72 -6.86 13.72
C GLY A 206 -22.38 -7.01 12.22
N MET A 207 -21.38 -6.27 11.71
CA MET A 207 -20.93 -6.45 10.33
C MET A 207 -20.25 -7.82 10.16
N PRO A 208 -20.53 -8.58 9.07
CA PRO A 208 -19.82 -9.81 8.77
C PRO A 208 -18.30 -9.59 8.70
N ALA A 209 -17.50 -10.53 9.21
CA ALA A 209 -16.06 -10.35 9.37
C ALA A 209 -15.33 -10.00 8.05
N PHE A 210 -15.74 -10.62 6.95
CA PHE A 210 -15.16 -10.33 5.64
C PHE A 210 -15.45 -8.89 5.21
N ASP A 211 -16.70 -8.45 5.33
CA ASP A 211 -17.11 -7.08 5.02
C ASP A 211 -16.41 -6.07 5.93
N ALA A 212 -16.28 -6.39 7.22
CA ALA A 212 -15.57 -5.54 8.16
C ALA A 212 -14.11 -5.34 7.76
N VAL A 213 -13.42 -6.38 7.27
CA VAL A 213 -12.05 -6.26 6.74
C VAL A 213 -12.02 -5.34 5.52
N ILE A 214 -12.86 -5.61 4.50
CA ILE A 214 -12.87 -4.84 3.25
C ILE A 214 -13.16 -3.36 3.53
N ASN A 215 -14.21 -3.09 4.31
CA ASN A 215 -14.65 -1.72 4.61
C ASN A 215 -13.62 -0.97 5.47
N THR A 216 -13.01 -1.62 6.46
CA THR A 216 -11.93 -1.02 7.27
C THR A 216 -10.72 -0.66 6.42
N LEU A 217 -10.25 -1.56 5.55
CA LEU A 217 -9.10 -1.26 4.70
C LEU A 217 -9.41 -0.14 3.71
N GLY A 218 -10.66 -0.07 3.21
CA GLY A 218 -11.15 0.98 2.32
C GLY A 218 -11.30 2.34 3.00
N SER A 219 -11.84 2.40 4.22
CA SER A 219 -12.06 3.65 4.96
C SER A 219 -10.75 4.24 5.47
N ILE A 220 -9.86 3.44 6.07
CA ILE A 220 -8.55 3.90 6.57
C ILE A 220 -7.64 4.37 5.43
N SER A 221 -7.74 3.76 4.25
CA SER A 221 -7.04 4.26 3.06
C SER A 221 -7.73 5.46 2.39
N THR A 222 -8.89 5.89 2.91
CA THR A 222 -9.73 6.95 2.35
C THR A 222 -10.11 6.74 0.88
N SER A 223 -10.18 5.47 0.44
CA SER A 223 -10.39 5.11 -0.96
C SER A 223 -11.87 5.03 -1.37
N GLY A 224 -12.79 4.96 -0.41
CA GLY A 224 -14.21 4.78 -0.67
C GLY A 224 -14.61 3.39 -1.13
N LEU A 225 -13.69 2.40 -1.00
CA LEU A 225 -13.99 1.00 -1.31
C LEU A 225 -15.03 0.47 -0.32
N ALA A 226 -16.07 -0.17 -0.86
CA ALA A 226 -17.09 -0.85 -0.08
C ALA A 226 -17.20 -2.32 -0.53
N SER A 227 -17.49 -3.23 0.43
CA SER A 227 -17.69 -4.66 0.13
C SER A 227 -19.01 -4.93 -0.58
N ASN A 228 -20.03 -4.10 -0.34
CA ASN A 228 -21.37 -4.25 -0.92
C ASN A 228 -21.57 -3.22 -2.03
N PRO A 229 -22.16 -3.62 -3.19
CA PRO A 229 -22.51 -2.70 -4.28
C PRO A 229 -23.42 -1.55 -3.86
N GLY A 230 -24.28 -1.77 -2.85
CA GLY A 230 -25.13 -0.71 -2.26
C GLY A 230 -24.39 0.24 -1.32
N GLY A 231 -23.08 0.07 -1.16
CA GLY A 231 -22.27 0.85 -0.24
C GLY A 231 -22.67 0.64 1.22
N MET A 232 -22.44 1.64 2.06
CA MET A 232 -22.75 1.59 3.50
C MET A 232 -24.25 1.54 3.78
N ALA A 233 -25.09 2.13 2.90
CA ALA A 233 -26.54 2.10 3.05
C ALA A 233 -27.12 0.66 3.05
N ALA A 234 -26.41 -0.32 2.47
CA ALA A 234 -26.83 -1.71 2.48
C ALA A 234 -26.89 -2.36 3.87
N TYR A 235 -26.20 -1.77 4.87
CA TYR A 235 -26.21 -2.28 6.24
C TYR A 235 -27.32 -1.71 7.11
N ASP A 236 -28.01 -0.64 6.65
CA ASP A 236 -29.11 0.03 7.36
C ASP A 236 -28.83 0.24 8.86
N SER A 237 -27.62 0.68 9.19
CA SER A 237 -27.14 0.82 10.56
C SER A 237 -26.43 2.15 10.77
N PHE A 238 -27.09 3.04 11.50
CA PHE A 238 -26.49 4.32 11.90
C PHE A 238 -25.17 4.18 12.66
N TYR A 239 -25.01 3.09 13.44
CA TYR A 239 -23.78 2.80 14.15
C TYR A 239 -22.63 2.52 13.17
N ILE A 240 -22.83 1.61 12.20
CA ILE A 240 -21.83 1.26 11.19
C ILE A 240 -21.43 2.49 10.37
N GLU A 241 -22.41 3.27 9.89
CA GLU A 241 -22.18 4.49 9.13
C GLU A 241 -21.37 5.51 9.93
N SER A 242 -21.70 5.67 11.22
CA SER A 242 -21.02 6.60 12.12
C SER A 242 -19.56 6.19 12.35
N VAL A 243 -19.29 4.90 12.58
CA VAL A 243 -17.94 4.37 12.77
C VAL A 243 -17.09 4.61 11.52
N ILE A 244 -17.57 4.21 10.35
CA ILE A 244 -16.82 4.37 9.09
C ILE A 244 -16.59 5.85 8.78
N THR A 245 -17.60 6.71 8.96
CA THR A 245 -17.46 8.16 8.74
C THR A 245 -16.41 8.75 9.66
N LEU A 246 -16.43 8.40 10.95
CA LEU A 246 -15.46 8.89 11.92
C LEU A 246 -14.04 8.48 11.56
N PHE A 247 -13.82 7.19 11.26
CA PHE A 247 -12.47 6.69 10.95
C PHE A 247 -11.96 7.18 9.60
N THR A 248 -12.81 7.31 8.58
CA THR A 248 -12.44 7.95 7.31
C THR A 248 -12.04 9.41 7.52
N PHE A 249 -12.78 10.16 8.36
CA PHE A 249 -12.42 11.53 8.72
C PHE A 249 -11.07 11.58 9.45
N LEU A 250 -10.86 10.75 10.49
CA LEU A 250 -9.60 10.68 11.22
C LEU A 250 -8.43 10.28 10.30
N ALA A 251 -8.63 9.35 9.39
CA ALA A 251 -7.62 8.92 8.43
C ALA A 251 -7.30 10.00 7.37
N SER A 252 -8.21 10.94 7.11
CA SER A 252 -7.97 12.07 6.21
C SER A 252 -7.19 13.22 6.85
N VAL A 253 -7.10 13.25 8.17
CA VAL A 253 -6.32 14.25 8.89
C VAL A 253 -4.83 13.95 8.77
N ASN A 254 -3.99 14.99 8.74
CA ASN A 254 -2.55 14.80 8.71
C ASN A 254 -2.07 14.04 9.96
N PHE A 255 -1.59 12.82 9.77
CA PHE A 255 -1.12 11.94 10.85
C PHE A 255 0.01 12.52 11.70
N LEU A 256 0.69 13.58 11.25
CA LEU A 256 1.69 14.29 12.05
C LEU A 256 1.08 15.14 13.17
N LEU A 257 -0.25 15.28 13.18
CA LEU A 257 -0.98 16.02 14.22
C LEU A 257 -1.40 15.14 15.40
N PHE A 258 -1.30 13.84 15.24
CA PHE A 258 -1.50 12.84 16.29
C PHE A 258 -0.18 12.46 16.96
#